data_5469fbba96714b0a102654f074cc7e1f
#
_entry.id   5469fbba96714b0a102654f074cc7e1f
#
_cell.length_a   1.000
_cell.length_b   1.000
_cell.length_c   1.000
_cell.angle_alpha   90.00
_cell.angle_beta   90.00
_cell.angle_gamma   90.00
#
_symmetry.space_group_name_H-M   'P 1'
#
loop_
_entity.id
_entity.type
_entity.pdbx_description
1 polymer ?
#
loop_
_entity_poly.entity_id
_entity_poly.type
_entity_poly.pdbx_seq_one_letter_code
_entity_poly.pdbx_strand_id
1 'polypeptide(L)'
;DWSSDVCSSDLVIGGGNTAVEEACYLTGFASKVYLVHRRDQFRADKMVVDHALSNPKIVPVMDSVLESIEGSDIVEKIVVRNVKTNEKREIPLSGVFIFIGTLPNDEYVHDLLQKDEGGWIVTDASLQTSVPGIFAAGDVRDTSLRQVVTAAGDGARAAMSAYAYLQR
;
A
#
# COMPACT_ATOMS: atom_id res chain seq x y z
N ASP A 1 3.32 -24.32 9.59
CA ASP A 1 3.06 -25.14 8.41
C ASP A 1 2.08 -24.40 7.52
N TRP A 2 2.60 -23.70 6.53
CA TRP A 2 1.79 -23.03 5.51
C TRP A 2 1.37 -24.09 4.48
N SER A 3 0.67 -25.11 4.92
CA SER A 3 0.08 -26.07 4.00
C SER A 3 -1.15 -25.40 3.39
N SER A 4 -0.97 -25.01 2.18
CA SER A 4 -1.91 -24.49 1.22
C SER A 4 -3.13 -25.41 1.07
N ASP A 5 -4.12 -25.24 1.90
CA ASP A 5 -5.46 -25.66 1.48
C ASP A 5 -5.94 -24.61 0.46
N VAL A 6 -5.73 -24.96 -0.81
CA VAL A 6 -6.20 -24.20 -1.99
C VAL A 6 -7.73 -24.24 -2.02
N CYS A 7 -8.37 -23.53 -1.12
CA CYS A 7 -9.85 -23.51 -1.05
C CYS A 7 -10.45 -22.15 -0.78
N SER A 8 -9.64 -21.16 -0.46
CA SER A 8 -10.18 -19.86 -0.08
C SER A 8 -10.19 -18.90 -1.26
N SER A 9 -11.11 -18.00 -1.23
CA SER A 9 -11.11 -16.81 -2.05
C SER A 9 -10.41 -15.71 -1.27
N ASP A 10 -9.55 -14.94 -1.93
CA ASP A 10 -8.87 -13.78 -1.34
C ASP A 10 -9.35 -12.49 -1.98
N LEU A 11 -9.19 -11.40 -1.25
CA LEU A 11 -9.51 -10.06 -1.70
C LEU A 11 -8.25 -9.21 -1.76
N VAL A 12 -8.11 -8.49 -2.87
CA VAL A 12 -7.14 -7.40 -3.00
C VAL A 12 -7.89 -6.08 -3.17
N ILE A 13 -7.54 -5.09 -2.37
CA ILE A 13 -8.10 -3.74 -2.47
C ILE A 13 -7.03 -2.81 -3.01
N GLY A 14 -7.30 -2.19 -4.14
CA GLY A 14 -6.41 -1.24 -4.76
C GLY A 14 -6.64 -1.12 -6.26
N GLY A 15 -5.79 -0.38 -6.94
CA GLY A 15 -5.92 -0.19 -8.40
C GLY A 15 -4.64 0.35 -9.04
N GLY A 16 -3.54 0.41 -8.31
CA GLY A 16 -2.19 0.67 -8.82
C GLY A 16 -1.47 -0.63 -9.16
N ASN A 17 -0.24 -0.52 -9.70
CA ASN A 17 0.58 -1.67 -10.11
C ASN A 17 0.70 -2.70 -9.00
N THR A 18 1.05 -2.30 -7.78
CA THR A 18 1.18 -3.22 -6.64
C THR A 18 -0.08 -4.05 -6.42
N ALA A 19 -1.26 -3.43 -6.38
CA ALA A 19 -2.51 -4.16 -6.14
C ALA A 19 -2.80 -5.19 -7.24
N VAL A 20 -2.55 -4.83 -8.51
CA VAL A 20 -2.83 -5.69 -9.65
C VAL A 20 -1.82 -6.83 -9.75
N GLU A 21 -0.53 -6.56 -9.51
CA GLU A 21 0.54 -7.56 -9.49
C GLU A 21 0.35 -8.55 -8.34
N GLU A 22 0.04 -8.06 -7.13
CA GLU A 22 -0.22 -8.91 -5.97
C GLU A 22 -1.47 -9.76 -6.15
N ALA A 23 -2.52 -9.23 -6.82
CA ALA A 23 -3.68 -10.05 -7.18
C ALA A 23 -3.29 -11.21 -8.10
N CYS A 24 -2.40 -10.97 -9.08
CA CYS A 24 -1.86 -12.04 -9.92
C CYS A 24 -1.06 -13.06 -9.12
N TYR A 25 -0.19 -12.60 -8.21
CA TYR A 25 0.61 -13.47 -7.35
C TYR A 25 -0.26 -14.39 -6.49
N LEU A 26 -1.29 -13.83 -5.85
CA LEU A 26 -2.22 -14.57 -5.00
C LEU A 26 -3.00 -15.66 -5.73
N THR A 27 -3.17 -15.57 -7.05
CA THR A 27 -3.81 -16.67 -7.82
C THR A 27 -3.05 -17.99 -7.78
N GLY A 28 -1.77 -17.97 -7.37
CA GLY A 28 -0.98 -19.17 -7.11
C GLY A 28 -1.41 -19.94 -5.86
N PHE A 29 -2.07 -19.26 -4.93
CA PHE A 29 -2.45 -19.78 -3.61
C PHE A 29 -3.97 -19.85 -3.42
N ALA A 30 -4.72 -18.96 -4.04
CA ALA A 30 -6.18 -18.89 -3.95
C ALA A 30 -6.86 -19.52 -5.18
N SER A 31 -8.06 -20.04 -4.97
CA SER A 31 -8.93 -20.51 -6.06
C SER A 31 -9.57 -19.34 -6.82
N LYS A 32 -9.73 -18.21 -6.15
CA LYS A 32 -10.29 -16.98 -6.70
C LYS A 32 -9.72 -15.76 -5.97
N VAL A 33 -9.44 -14.68 -6.70
CA VAL A 33 -8.99 -13.40 -6.16
C VAL A 33 -9.93 -12.30 -6.61
N TYR A 34 -10.62 -11.67 -5.67
CA TYR A 34 -11.43 -10.49 -5.94
C TYR A 34 -10.55 -9.24 -5.92
N LEU A 35 -10.50 -8.49 -7.02
CA LEU A 35 -9.75 -7.24 -7.11
C LEU A 35 -10.71 -6.06 -7.05
N VAL A 36 -10.82 -5.45 -5.87
CA VAL A 36 -11.77 -4.35 -5.59
C VAL A 36 -11.12 -3.01 -5.87
N HIS A 37 -11.76 -2.20 -6.70
CA HIS A 37 -11.33 -0.85 -6.99
C HIS A 37 -12.48 0.15 -6.96
N ARG A 38 -12.21 1.34 -6.37
CA ARG A 38 -13.23 2.39 -6.18
C ARG A 38 -13.63 3.15 -7.46
N ARG A 39 -12.92 2.95 -8.56
CA ARG A 39 -13.19 3.56 -9.87
C ARG A 39 -13.55 2.51 -10.90
N ASP A 40 -13.97 2.94 -12.07
CA ASP A 40 -14.28 2.09 -13.22
C ASP A 40 -13.05 1.66 -14.04
N GLN A 41 -11.86 2.20 -13.71
CA GLN A 41 -10.60 1.84 -14.37
C GLN A 41 -9.47 1.77 -13.35
N PHE A 42 -8.58 0.79 -13.52
CA PHE A 42 -7.34 0.70 -12.76
C PHE A 42 -6.37 1.80 -13.15
N ARG A 43 -5.52 2.21 -12.21
CA ARG A 43 -4.43 3.16 -12.46
C ARG A 43 -3.10 2.46 -12.80
N ALA A 44 -3.07 1.13 -12.69
CA ALA A 44 -1.93 0.31 -13.04
C ALA A 44 -1.64 0.41 -14.55
N ASP A 45 -0.42 0.09 -14.92
CA ASP A 45 0.01 0.06 -16.31
C ASP A 45 -0.85 -0.92 -17.12
N LYS A 46 -1.20 -0.53 -18.34
CA LYS A 46 -2.11 -1.30 -19.18
C LYS A 46 -1.69 -2.76 -19.33
N MET A 47 -0.39 -3.01 -19.52
CA MET A 47 0.14 -4.37 -19.69
C MET A 47 -0.09 -5.24 -18.44
N VAL A 48 0.05 -4.66 -17.26
CA VAL A 48 -0.19 -5.33 -15.98
C VAL A 48 -1.67 -5.63 -15.80
N VAL A 49 -2.53 -4.68 -16.14
CA VAL A 49 -3.99 -4.85 -16.10
C VAL A 49 -4.46 -5.93 -17.07
N ASP A 50 -3.99 -5.88 -18.35
CA ASP A 50 -4.37 -6.84 -19.37
C ASP A 50 -3.94 -8.27 -18.97
N HIS A 51 -2.74 -8.41 -18.36
CA HIS A 51 -2.27 -9.68 -17.81
C HIS A 51 -3.18 -10.18 -16.70
N ALA A 52 -3.51 -9.35 -15.73
CA ALA A 52 -4.38 -9.71 -14.61
C ALA A 52 -5.78 -10.12 -15.09
N LEU A 53 -6.39 -9.34 -15.96
CA LEU A 53 -7.74 -9.61 -16.46
C LEU A 53 -7.82 -10.82 -17.38
N SER A 54 -6.69 -11.28 -17.94
CA SER A 54 -6.63 -12.55 -18.69
C SER A 54 -6.66 -13.79 -17.78
N ASN A 55 -6.42 -13.62 -16.48
CA ASN A 55 -6.41 -14.72 -15.52
C ASN A 55 -7.85 -15.03 -15.04
N PRO A 56 -8.40 -16.23 -15.32
CA PRO A 56 -9.78 -16.57 -14.96
C PRO A 56 -10.06 -16.63 -13.46
N LYS A 57 -9.01 -16.67 -12.62
CA LYS A 57 -9.15 -16.62 -11.16
C LYS A 57 -9.35 -15.20 -10.63
N ILE A 58 -9.02 -14.16 -11.41
CA ILE A 58 -9.18 -12.76 -10.99
C ILE A 58 -10.59 -12.28 -11.34
N VAL A 59 -11.30 -11.79 -10.33
CA VAL A 59 -12.64 -11.22 -10.46
C VAL A 59 -12.57 -9.73 -10.12
N PRO A 60 -12.60 -8.84 -11.12
CA PRO A 60 -12.62 -7.42 -10.87
C PRO A 60 -13.97 -6.98 -10.26
N VAL A 61 -13.92 -6.17 -9.22
CA VAL A 61 -15.08 -5.56 -8.55
C VAL A 61 -14.87 -4.05 -8.58
N MET A 62 -15.30 -3.46 -9.68
CA MET A 62 -15.11 -2.04 -9.97
C MET A 62 -16.15 -1.16 -9.25
N ASP A 63 -15.89 0.14 -9.22
CA ASP A 63 -16.76 1.13 -8.59
C ASP A 63 -17.15 0.77 -7.16
N SER A 64 -16.29 0.08 -6.43
CA SER A 64 -16.61 -0.51 -5.14
C SER A 64 -15.56 -0.21 -4.09
N VAL A 65 -16.02 -0.03 -2.85
CA VAL A 65 -15.19 0.18 -1.66
C VAL A 65 -15.49 -0.88 -0.62
N LEU A 66 -14.49 -1.26 0.15
CA LEU A 66 -14.67 -2.10 1.33
C LEU A 66 -15.44 -1.30 2.39
N GLU A 67 -16.47 -1.90 2.97
CA GLU A 67 -17.28 -1.32 4.03
C GLU A 67 -16.99 -1.99 5.38
N SER A 68 -16.94 -3.32 5.40
CA SER A 68 -16.57 -4.09 6.60
C SER A 68 -15.83 -5.38 6.25
N ILE A 69 -15.04 -5.84 7.20
CA ILE A 69 -14.45 -7.19 7.24
C ILE A 69 -15.09 -7.89 8.42
N GLU A 70 -15.64 -9.07 8.21
CA GLU A 70 -16.41 -9.80 9.19
C GLU A 70 -15.86 -11.22 9.38
N GLY A 71 -15.96 -11.70 10.62
CA GLY A 71 -15.52 -13.00 11.06
C GLY A 71 -15.36 -13.01 12.59
N SER A 72 -15.12 -14.18 13.15
CA SER A 72 -14.87 -14.34 14.59
C SER A 72 -13.37 -14.35 14.90
N ASP A 73 -12.71 -15.48 14.78
CA ASP A 73 -11.26 -15.63 14.98
C ASP A 73 -10.48 -15.47 13.67
N ILE A 74 -11.14 -15.66 12.55
CA ILE A 74 -10.60 -15.54 11.20
C ILE A 74 -11.53 -14.69 10.33
N VAL A 75 -11.02 -14.20 9.20
CA VAL A 75 -11.86 -13.53 8.21
C VAL A 75 -12.77 -14.56 7.54
N GLU A 76 -14.07 -14.29 7.52
CA GLU A 76 -15.08 -15.18 6.92
C GLU A 76 -15.73 -14.54 5.69
N LYS A 77 -15.95 -13.24 5.72
CA LYS A 77 -16.52 -12.47 4.62
C LYS A 77 -16.18 -10.99 4.70
N ILE A 78 -16.44 -10.30 3.62
CA ILE A 78 -16.45 -8.84 3.56
C ILE A 78 -17.78 -8.31 3.06
N VAL A 79 -18.04 -7.06 3.34
CA VAL A 79 -19.08 -6.28 2.69
C VAL A 79 -18.43 -5.22 1.82
N VAL A 80 -18.73 -5.23 0.54
CA VAL A 80 -18.36 -4.16 -0.39
C VAL A 80 -19.59 -3.35 -0.77
N ARG A 81 -19.40 -2.04 -0.95
CA ARG A 81 -20.45 -1.14 -1.40
C ARG A 81 -20.07 -0.52 -2.74
N ASN A 82 -20.95 -0.62 -3.71
CA ASN A 82 -20.79 0.07 -4.99
C ASN A 82 -20.98 1.59 -4.78
N VAL A 83 -20.03 2.39 -5.22
CA VAL A 83 -20.05 3.85 -4.98
C VAL A 83 -21.02 4.60 -5.89
N LYS A 84 -21.47 3.98 -7.01
CA LYS A 84 -22.43 4.56 -7.95
C LYS A 84 -23.87 4.21 -7.60
N THR A 85 -24.11 2.94 -7.22
CA THR A 85 -25.49 2.44 -6.95
C THR A 85 -25.83 2.39 -5.47
N ASN A 86 -24.83 2.49 -4.57
CA ASN A 86 -24.94 2.24 -3.14
C ASN A 86 -25.36 0.81 -2.75
N GLU A 87 -25.41 -0.11 -3.70
CA GLU A 87 -25.69 -1.51 -3.42
C GLU A 87 -24.57 -2.14 -2.61
N LYS A 88 -24.94 -2.93 -1.61
CA LYS A 88 -24.02 -3.70 -0.78
C LYS A 88 -24.00 -5.16 -1.24
N ARG A 89 -22.81 -5.74 -1.26
CA ARG A 89 -22.60 -7.14 -1.60
C ARG A 89 -21.70 -7.78 -0.57
N GLU A 90 -22.14 -8.92 -0.03
CA GLU A 90 -21.29 -9.80 0.78
C GLU A 90 -20.50 -10.74 -0.12
N ILE A 91 -19.22 -10.93 0.21
CA ILE A 91 -18.32 -11.84 -0.49
C ILE A 91 -17.64 -12.71 0.57
N PRO A 92 -17.92 -14.03 0.58
CA PRO A 92 -17.22 -14.96 1.44
C PRO A 92 -15.76 -15.12 0.98
N LEU A 93 -14.81 -15.03 1.90
CA LEU A 93 -13.38 -15.14 1.62
C LEU A 93 -12.59 -15.37 2.91
N SER A 94 -11.31 -15.70 2.78
CA SER A 94 -10.44 -16.04 3.91
C SER A 94 -9.27 -15.08 4.12
N GLY A 95 -8.97 -14.21 3.17
CA GLY A 95 -7.88 -13.26 3.27
C GLY A 95 -8.21 -11.90 2.65
N VAL A 96 -7.74 -10.81 3.26
CA VAL A 96 -7.91 -9.44 2.77
C VAL A 96 -6.55 -8.75 2.71
N PHE A 97 -6.19 -8.26 1.54
CA PHE A 97 -4.93 -7.57 1.25
C PHE A 97 -5.23 -6.14 0.79
N ILE A 98 -4.66 -5.15 1.47
CA ILE A 98 -4.98 -3.74 1.25
C ILE A 98 -3.77 -3.02 0.64
N PHE A 99 -3.86 -2.63 -0.64
CA PHE A 99 -2.83 -1.93 -1.41
C PHE A 99 -3.34 -0.60 -1.96
N ILE A 100 -3.75 0.29 -1.05
CA ILE A 100 -4.33 1.61 -1.41
C ILE A 100 -3.31 2.74 -1.38
N GLY A 101 -2.03 2.43 -1.18
CA GLY A 101 -0.92 3.35 -0.99
C GLY A 101 -0.56 3.51 0.47
N THR A 102 0.49 4.29 0.71
CA THR A 102 1.04 4.58 2.04
C THR A 102 1.00 6.08 2.29
N LEU A 103 0.90 6.45 3.55
CA LEU A 103 1.07 7.83 4.03
C LEU A 103 2.25 7.85 5.01
N PRO A 104 3.01 8.95 5.09
CA PRO A 104 4.04 9.08 6.09
C PRO A 104 3.41 9.11 7.49
N ASN A 105 4.02 8.38 8.42
CA ASN A 105 3.64 8.46 9.84
C ASN A 105 4.51 9.53 10.52
N ASP A 106 4.10 10.76 10.44
CA ASP A 106 4.86 11.94 10.86
C ASP A 106 4.07 12.85 11.82
N GLU A 107 3.02 12.34 12.45
CA GLU A 107 2.15 13.07 13.38
C GLU A 107 2.94 13.69 14.55
N TYR A 108 4.07 13.10 14.95
CA TYR A 108 4.92 13.59 16.04
C TYR A 108 5.71 14.85 15.69
N VAL A 109 5.81 15.24 14.42
CA VAL A 109 6.46 16.48 13.97
C VAL A 109 5.49 17.50 13.37
N HIS A 110 4.25 17.09 13.11
CA HIS A 110 3.16 17.93 12.55
C HIS A 110 3.66 18.92 11.48
N ASP A 111 3.42 20.21 11.70
CA ASP A 111 3.75 21.30 10.79
C ASP A 111 5.15 21.91 11.02
N LEU A 112 5.97 21.25 11.85
CA LEU A 112 7.31 21.73 12.15
C LEU A 112 8.24 21.68 10.92
N LEU A 113 8.04 20.68 10.06
CA LEU A 113 8.92 20.37 8.93
C LEU A 113 8.23 20.66 7.60
N GLN A 114 9.01 21.10 6.62
CA GLN A 114 8.53 21.25 5.26
C GLN A 114 8.20 19.86 4.66
N LYS A 115 7.04 19.77 4.02
CA LYS A 115 6.56 18.56 3.34
C LYS A 115 6.29 18.86 1.86
N ASP A 116 6.37 17.83 1.04
CA ASP A 116 5.96 17.89 -0.35
C ASP A 116 4.42 17.79 -0.51
N GLU A 117 3.93 17.82 -1.75
CA GLU A 117 2.48 17.69 -2.04
C GLU A 117 1.90 16.33 -1.62
N GLY A 118 2.72 15.30 -1.46
CA GLY A 118 2.33 13.98 -0.97
C GLY A 118 2.33 13.85 0.56
N GLY A 119 2.78 14.89 1.27
CA GLY A 119 2.92 14.90 2.72
C GLY A 119 4.23 14.36 3.24
N TRP A 120 5.21 14.02 2.36
CA TRP A 120 6.51 13.48 2.74
C TRP A 120 7.46 14.58 3.19
N ILE A 121 8.28 14.32 4.21
CA ILE A 121 9.25 15.29 4.73
C ILE A 121 10.32 15.57 3.67
N VAL A 122 10.44 16.84 3.28
CA VAL A 122 11.48 17.28 2.32
C VAL A 122 12.83 17.34 3.01
N THR A 123 13.85 16.77 2.35
CA THR A 123 15.23 16.78 2.85
C THR A 123 16.21 17.18 1.76
N ASP A 124 17.35 17.73 2.19
CA ASP A 124 18.49 17.96 1.31
C ASP A 124 19.31 16.67 1.07
N ALA A 125 20.39 16.79 0.29
CA ALA A 125 21.28 15.68 -0.01
C ALA A 125 21.99 15.12 1.26
N SER A 126 22.04 15.87 2.35
CA SER A 126 22.59 15.46 3.65
C SER A 126 21.51 14.90 4.59
N LEU A 127 20.29 14.74 4.11
CA LEU A 127 19.12 14.31 4.87
C LEU A 127 18.69 15.30 5.98
N GLN A 128 19.16 16.55 5.89
CA GLN A 128 18.73 17.61 6.78
C GLN A 128 17.35 18.13 6.31
N THR A 129 16.46 18.35 7.27
CA THR A 129 15.14 18.91 7.04
C THR A 129 15.16 20.44 6.94
N SER A 130 14.01 21.08 6.77
CA SER A 130 13.87 22.54 6.81
C SER A 130 14.29 23.18 8.16
N VAL A 131 14.36 22.38 9.23
CA VAL A 131 14.75 22.84 10.57
C VAL A 131 16.18 22.39 10.87
N PRO A 132 17.11 23.33 11.13
CA PRO A 132 18.50 22.99 11.47
C PRO A 132 18.59 22.03 12.66
N GLY A 133 19.43 20.99 12.53
CA GLY A 133 19.64 19.98 13.57
C GLY A 133 18.59 18.85 13.57
N ILE A 134 17.57 18.89 12.70
CA ILE A 134 16.63 17.80 12.49
C ILE A 134 16.92 17.13 11.15
N PHE A 135 17.02 15.81 11.16
CA PHE A 135 17.29 14.97 10.00
C PHE A 135 16.15 13.97 9.85
N ALA A 136 15.79 13.64 8.61
CA ALA A 136 14.81 12.60 8.31
C ALA A 136 15.43 11.52 7.42
N ALA A 137 15.07 10.26 7.69
CA ALA A 137 15.61 9.10 7.01
C ALA A 137 14.54 8.05 6.73
N GLY A 138 14.68 7.30 5.65
CA GLY A 138 13.79 6.22 5.27
C GLY A 138 12.47 6.69 4.69
N ASP A 139 11.45 5.87 4.87
CA ASP A 139 10.17 5.98 4.16
C ASP A 139 9.35 7.23 4.50
N VAL A 140 9.66 7.92 5.58
CA VAL A 140 8.95 9.14 6.01
C VAL A 140 9.29 10.38 5.17
N ARG A 141 10.39 10.31 4.41
CA ARG A 141 10.89 11.43 3.61
C ARG A 141 10.52 11.29 2.12
N ASP A 142 10.79 12.36 1.37
CA ASP A 142 10.63 12.51 -0.08
C ASP A 142 11.58 11.62 -0.89
N THR A 143 11.45 10.31 -0.77
CA THR A 143 12.30 9.33 -1.48
C THR A 143 11.55 8.65 -2.62
N SER A 144 12.26 8.35 -3.70
CA SER A 144 11.70 7.63 -4.85
C SER A 144 11.56 6.12 -4.61
N LEU A 145 12.31 5.55 -3.66
CA LEU A 145 12.32 4.12 -3.38
C LEU A 145 12.16 3.88 -1.86
N ARG A 146 11.11 3.17 -1.49
CA ARG A 146 10.76 2.80 -0.11
C ARG A 146 11.04 1.32 0.10
N GLN A 147 12.24 1.02 0.58
CA GLN A 147 12.72 -0.32 0.89
C GLN A 147 13.56 -0.31 2.17
N VAL A 148 13.60 -1.44 2.88
CA VAL A 148 14.38 -1.56 4.12
C VAL A 148 15.85 -1.19 3.91
N VAL A 149 16.45 -1.61 2.78
CA VAL A 149 17.85 -1.30 2.47
C VAL A 149 18.08 0.20 2.24
N THR A 150 17.15 0.92 1.60
CA THR A 150 17.26 2.37 1.40
C THR A 150 17.05 3.12 2.70
N ALA A 151 16.11 2.67 3.54
CA ALA A 151 15.90 3.25 4.86
C ALA A 151 17.13 3.08 5.77
N ALA A 152 17.77 1.91 5.75
CA ALA A 152 19.02 1.66 6.48
C ALA A 152 20.17 2.55 5.98
N GLY A 153 20.32 2.71 4.67
CA GLY A 153 21.31 3.60 4.05
C GLY A 153 21.08 5.07 4.41
N ASP A 154 19.84 5.52 4.37
CA ASP A 154 19.47 6.87 4.80
C ASP A 154 19.77 7.07 6.30
N GLY A 155 19.45 6.10 7.15
CA GLY A 155 19.75 6.16 8.58
C GLY A 155 21.26 6.35 8.87
N ALA A 156 22.11 5.60 8.17
CA ALA A 156 23.56 5.75 8.29
C ALA A 156 24.04 7.14 7.84
N ARG A 157 23.52 7.65 6.72
CA ARG A 157 23.84 8.99 6.20
C ARG A 157 23.37 10.10 7.14
N ALA A 158 22.13 10.00 7.65
CA ALA A 158 21.57 10.96 8.60
C ALA A 158 22.41 11.03 9.90
N ALA A 159 22.85 9.89 10.42
CA ALA A 159 23.69 9.81 11.59
C ALA A 159 25.05 10.53 11.38
N MET A 160 25.68 10.31 10.22
CA MET A 160 26.93 11.00 9.87
C MET A 160 26.72 12.50 9.68
N SER A 161 25.63 12.91 9.07
CA SER A 161 25.27 14.32 8.89
C SER A 161 25.01 15.00 10.25
N ALA A 162 24.29 14.33 11.14
CA ALA A 162 24.05 14.83 12.51
C ALA A 162 25.35 14.96 13.31
N TYR A 163 26.25 13.97 13.21
CA TYR A 163 27.56 14.05 13.83
C TYR A 163 28.36 15.28 13.33
N ALA A 164 28.41 15.47 11.99
CA ALA A 164 29.10 16.62 11.40
C ALA A 164 28.44 17.96 11.78
N TYR A 165 27.14 18.00 11.96
CA TYR A 165 26.42 19.18 12.43
C TYR A 165 26.84 19.57 13.87
N LEU A 166 27.01 18.60 14.74
CA LEU A 166 27.40 18.82 16.15
C LEU A 166 28.86 19.24 16.32
N GLN A 167 29.70 19.08 15.29
CA GLN A 167 31.12 19.49 15.31
C GLN A 167 31.36 20.94 14.82
N ARG A 168 30.32 21.62 14.38
CA ARG A 168 30.37 23.03 13.95
C ARG A 168 30.30 23.98 15.13
#